data_212e09570ca1be339e957ce4cce77d2a
#
_entry.id   212e09570ca1be339e957ce4cce77d2a
#
_cell.length_a   1.000
_cell.length_b   1.000
_cell.length_c   1.000
_cell.angle_alpha   90.00
_cell.angle_beta   90.00
_cell.angle_gamma   90.00
#
_symmetry.space_group_name_H-M   'P 1'
#
loop_
_entity.id
_entity.type
_entity.pdbx_description
1 polymer ?
#
loop_
_entity_poly.entity_id
_entity_poly.type
_entity_poly.pdbx_seq_one_letter_code
_entity_poly.pdbx_strand_id
1 'polypeptide(L)'
;MKKQTRIISFSGKGGTGKTTTASLFVKAVKSLGLCDQILVIDADPDANLATTLNVKYETTIGEAVDKRKKTLDEGVAGEKLRADFYDAVYHGDYFDFVVMGRRKGAGCYCTINSVLNNIFSETMNMYDLVIIDFDAGLEHFSRGTGSNSDTLIIVCDQSKLSFETAERITGMVDELNLPYSNKCMIGCRYDEKNKPIMEELAGHLGVDVLGFVDYDQEIASLNLAGKGLDAISDDNAALDAV
;
A
#
# COMPACT_ATOMS: atom_id res chain seq x y z
N MET A 1 -24.83 -0.57 13.25
CA MET A 1 -24.36 -1.20 12.00
C MET A 1 -22.85 -1.27 12.08
N LYS A 2 -22.20 -2.43 11.85
CA LYS A 2 -20.74 -2.45 11.74
C LYS A 2 -20.36 -1.58 10.54
N LYS A 3 -19.49 -0.61 10.76
CA LYS A 3 -18.91 0.21 9.69
C LYS A 3 -18.12 -0.73 8.78
N GLN A 4 -18.32 -0.67 7.48
CA GLN A 4 -17.59 -1.51 6.53
C GLN A 4 -16.18 -0.93 6.39
N THR A 5 -15.16 -1.74 6.60
CA THR A 5 -13.77 -1.36 6.36
C THR A 5 -13.59 -0.97 4.91
N ARG A 6 -12.90 0.13 4.65
CA ARG A 6 -12.48 0.55 3.30
C ARG A 6 -11.03 0.19 3.08
N ILE A 7 -10.72 -0.40 1.92
CA ILE A 7 -9.35 -0.79 1.58
C ILE A 7 -8.92 -0.05 0.31
N ILE A 8 -7.88 0.76 0.42
CA ILE A 8 -7.28 1.52 -0.68
C ILE A 8 -5.86 1.00 -0.90
N SER A 9 -5.58 0.59 -2.14
CA SER A 9 -4.30 0.03 -2.54
C SER A 9 -3.60 0.92 -3.54
N PHE A 10 -2.32 1.21 -3.32
CA PHE A 10 -1.45 1.93 -4.24
C PHE A 10 -0.55 0.95 -4.98
N SER A 11 -0.48 1.05 -6.31
CA SER A 11 0.40 0.26 -7.16
C SER A 11 0.90 1.10 -8.34
N GLY A 12 1.86 0.61 -9.10
CA GLY A 12 2.46 1.31 -10.23
C GLY A 12 3.93 0.97 -10.38
N LYS A 13 4.58 1.49 -11.41
CA LYS A 13 6.01 1.25 -11.69
C LYS A 13 6.91 1.78 -10.56
N GLY A 14 8.03 1.11 -10.31
CA GLY A 14 9.06 1.60 -9.38
C GLY A 14 9.52 3.02 -9.74
N GLY A 15 9.60 3.90 -8.73
CA GLY A 15 10.05 5.27 -8.90
C GLY A 15 9.00 6.28 -9.39
N THR A 16 7.74 5.89 -9.58
CA THR A 16 6.67 6.82 -10.01
C THR A 16 6.18 7.75 -8.92
N GLY A 17 6.49 7.47 -7.66
CA GLY A 17 6.01 8.25 -6.52
C GLY A 17 4.92 7.55 -5.69
N LYS A 18 4.69 6.24 -5.87
CA LYS A 18 3.69 5.45 -5.11
C LYS A 18 3.76 5.70 -3.61
N THR A 19 4.89 5.35 -3.01
CA THR A 19 5.13 5.47 -1.57
C THR A 19 4.97 6.91 -1.07
N THR A 20 5.43 7.88 -1.86
CA THR A 20 5.23 9.31 -1.57
C THR A 20 3.74 9.66 -1.56
N THR A 21 3.00 9.26 -2.61
CA THR A 21 1.57 9.52 -2.73
C THR A 21 0.78 8.82 -1.61
N ALA A 22 1.11 7.56 -1.30
CA ALA A 22 0.50 6.84 -0.18
C ALA A 22 0.76 7.54 1.16
N SER A 23 2.00 8.03 1.39
CA SER A 23 2.34 8.77 2.61
C SER A 23 1.59 10.10 2.73
N LEU A 24 1.49 10.86 1.64
CA LEU A 24 0.69 12.10 1.59
C LEU A 24 -0.79 11.81 1.87
N PHE A 25 -1.32 10.74 1.28
CA PHE A 25 -2.70 10.32 1.51
C PHE A 25 -2.95 9.96 2.98
N VAL A 26 -2.04 9.23 3.64
CA VAL A 26 -2.12 8.96 5.09
C VAL A 26 -2.16 10.27 5.88
N LYS A 27 -1.28 11.23 5.56
CA LYS A 27 -1.27 12.53 6.22
C LYS A 27 -2.54 13.34 5.95
N ALA A 28 -3.06 13.35 4.71
CA ALA A 28 -4.30 14.03 4.36
C ALA A 28 -5.51 13.47 5.13
N VAL A 29 -5.67 12.14 5.17
CA VAL A 29 -6.74 11.48 5.94
C VAL A 29 -6.69 11.85 7.41
N LYS A 30 -5.47 11.90 8.00
CA LYS A 30 -5.23 12.33 9.37
C LYS A 30 -5.63 13.80 9.57
N SER A 31 -5.13 14.69 8.73
CA SER A 31 -5.37 16.14 8.85
C SER A 31 -6.84 16.50 8.73
N LEU A 32 -7.58 15.78 7.89
CA LEU A 32 -9.01 15.96 7.67
C LEU A 32 -9.89 15.23 8.70
N GLY A 33 -9.31 14.40 9.57
CA GLY A 33 -10.06 13.65 10.57
C GLY A 33 -11.12 12.70 9.98
N LEU A 34 -10.84 12.08 8.83
CA LEU A 34 -11.81 11.28 8.09
C LEU A 34 -12.09 9.91 8.73
N CYS A 35 -11.11 9.36 9.44
CA CYS A 35 -11.17 8.04 10.06
C CYS A 35 -10.44 8.05 11.40
N ASP A 36 -10.96 7.28 12.38
CA ASP A 36 -10.36 7.14 13.70
C ASP A 36 -9.37 5.97 13.77
N GLN A 37 -9.66 4.88 13.04
CA GLN A 37 -8.85 3.67 13.04
C GLN A 37 -8.32 3.37 11.64
N ILE A 38 -7.03 3.57 11.45
CA ILE A 38 -6.34 3.41 10.18
C ILE A 38 -5.24 2.37 10.33
N LEU A 39 -5.22 1.38 9.42
CA LEU A 39 -4.10 0.46 9.27
C LEU A 39 -3.35 0.80 7.97
N VAL A 40 -2.05 0.98 8.08
CA VAL A 40 -1.17 1.19 6.93
C VAL A 40 -0.29 -0.04 6.76
N ILE A 41 -0.25 -0.59 5.56
CA ILE A 41 0.50 -1.81 5.23
C ILE A 41 1.55 -1.48 4.18
N ASP A 42 2.80 -1.65 4.52
CA ASP A 42 3.92 -1.61 3.58
C ASP A 42 4.14 -3.02 3.00
N ALA A 43 3.66 -3.22 1.79
CA ALA A 43 3.77 -4.48 1.07
C ALA A 43 4.93 -4.48 0.05
N ASP A 44 5.74 -3.40 0.01
CA ASP A 44 6.97 -3.35 -0.77
C ASP A 44 8.09 -4.07 0.02
N PRO A 45 8.83 -5.01 -0.62
CA PRO A 45 9.95 -5.67 0.02
C PRO A 45 11.06 -4.75 0.53
N ASP A 46 11.16 -3.53 0.01
CA ASP A 46 12.17 -2.55 0.40
C ASP A 46 11.74 -1.69 1.61
N ALA A 47 10.48 -1.81 2.05
CA ALA A 47 9.91 -1.16 3.24
C ALA A 47 10.12 0.37 3.28
N ASN A 48 9.94 1.03 2.13
CA ASN A 48 10.18 2.46 1.98
C ASN A 48 9.10 3.33 2.65
N LEU A 49 7.88 2.81 2.80
CA LEU A 49 6.76 3.53 3.41
C LEU A 49 7.01 3.79 4.89
N ALA A 50 7.67 2.86 5.60
CA ALA A 50 8.08 3.06 6.99
C ALA A 50 8.99 4.29 7.14
N THR A 51 9.96 4.46 6.23
CA THR A 51 10.87 5.61 6.23
C THR A 51 10.11 6.92 5.93
N THR A 52 9.23 6.92 4.93
CA THR A 52 8.49 8.13 4.54
C THR A 52 7.44 8.55 5.56
N LEU A 53 6.93 7.63 6.38
CA LEU A 53 6.03 7.92 7.50
C LEU A 53 6.75 8.10 8.84
N ASN A 54 8.10 8.04 8.85
CA ASN A 54 8.92 8.14 10.07
C ASN A 54 8.54 7.09 11.14
N VAL A 55 8.19 5.88 10.68
CA VAL A 55 7.83 4.76 11.56
C VAL A 55 9.04 3.88 11.84
N LYS A 56 9.26 3.57 13.11
CA LYS A 56 10.27 2.59 13.55
C LYS A 56 9.56 1.29 13.90
N TYR A 57 9.75 0.26 13.12
CA TYR A 57 9.22 -1.07 13.38
C TYR A 57 10.34 -2.01 13.90
N GLU A 58 9.97 -3.00 14.69
CA GLU A 58 10.93 -3.95 15.30
C GLU A 58 11.12 -5.21 14.46
N THR A 59 10.05 -5.68 13.80
CA THR A 59 10.06 -6.90 12.99
C THR A 59 9.09 -6.80 11.83
N THR A 60 9.26 -7.65 10.83
CA THR A 60 8.36 -7.76 9.67
C THR A 60 7.53 -9.02 9.77
N ILE A 61 6.42 -9.06 9.04
CA ILE A 61 5.59 -10.27 8.93
C ILE A 61 6.39 -11.42 8.30
N GLY A 62 7.25 -11.13 7.31
CA GLY A 62 8.13 -12.11 6.71
C GLY A 62 9.07 -12.78 7.74
N GLU A 63 9.67 -11.99 8.63
CA GLU A 63 10.54 -12.49 9.71
C GLU A 63 9.75 -13.29 10.75
N ALA A 64 8.57 -12.84 11.14
CA ALA A 64 7.67 -13.57 12.03
C ALA A 64 7.32 -14.95 11.49
N VAL A 65 7.00 -15.04 10.19
CA VAL A 65 6.74 -16.30 9.48
C VAL A 65 7.97 -17.20 9.44
N ASP A 66 9.12 -16.65 9.06
CA ASP A 66 10.37 -17.43 8.95
C ASP A 66 10.82 -18.00 10.32
N LYS A 67 10.58 -17.25 11.41
CA LYS A 67 10.81 -17.72 12.78
C LYS A 67 9.97 -18.94 13.13
N ARG A 68 8.73 -19.05 12.59
CA ARG A 68 7.79 -20.16 12.87
C ARG A 68 7.89 -21.33 11.89
N LYS A 69 8.58 -21.16 10.77
CA LYS A 69 8.70 -22.22 9.74
C LYS A 69 9.18 -23.56 10.27
N LYS A 70 10.06 -23.56 11.27
CA LYS A 70 10.59 -24.78 11.90
C LYS A 70 9.63 -25.47 12.88
N THR A 71 8.59 -24.78 13.36
CA THR A 71 7.66 -25.25 14.39
C THR A 71 6.26 -25.55 13.85
N LEU A 72 6.06 -25.42 12.54
CA LEU A 72 4.75 -25.61 11.89
C LEU A 72 4.22 -27.04 11.89
N ASP A 73 5.09 -28.03 12.06
CA ASP A 73 4.73 -29.44 12.09
C ASP A 73 4.00 -29.85 13.38
N GLU A 74 3.86 -28.97 14.37
CA GLU A 74 3.38 -29.31 15.71
C GLU A 74 1.93 -28.87 16.03
N GLY A 75 1.13 -28.43 15.04
CA GLY A 75 -0.29 -28.08 15.23
C GLY A 75 -0.59 -26.82 16.08
N VAL A 76 0.38 -26.30 16.82
CA VAL A 76 0.28 -25.11 17.69
C VAL A 76 0.69 -23.82 16.96
N ALA A 77 1.03 -23.91 15.69
CA ALA A 77 1.65 -22.84 14.92
C ALA A 77 0.73 -21.63 14.69
N GLY A 78 -0.57 -21.85 14.56
CA GLY A 78 -1.53 -20.79 14.21
C GLY A 78 -1.66 -19.70 15.29
N GLU A 79 -1.80 -20.10 16.56
CA GLU A 79 -1.91 -19.13 17.67
C GLU A 79 -0.60 -18.36 17.89
N LYS A 80 0.54 -19.06 17.79
CA LYS A 80 1.85 -18.42 17.92
C LYS A 80 2.13 -17.47 16.76
N LEU A 81 1.74 -17.82 15.53
CA LEU A 81 1.87 -16.94 14.38
C LEU A 81 0.97 -15.70 14.52
N ARG A 82 -0.23 -15.88 15.08
CA ARG A 82 -1.13 -14.76 15.39
C ARG A 82 -0.49 -13.81 16.41
N ALA A 83 0.09 -14.33 17.48
CA ALA A 83 0.78 -13.51 18.48
C ALA A 83 1.96 -12.76 17.84
N ASP A 84 2.84 -13.45 17.09
CA ASP A 84 3.96 -12.81 16.38
C ASP A 84 3.49 -11.77 15.34
N PHE A 85 2.32 -11.96 14.72
CA PHE A 85 1.73 -10.98 13.82
C PHE A 85 1.34 -9.70 14.57
N TYR A 86 0.63 -9.83 15.70
CA TYR A 86 0.26 -8.66 16.50
C TYR A 86 1.48 -7.96 17.13
N ASP A 87 2.51 -8.71 17.51
CA ASP A 87 3.79 -8.14 17.97
C ASP A 87 4.53 -7.36 16.86
N ALA A 88 4.25 -7.68 15.59
CA ALA A 88 4.82 -6.97 14.44
C ALA A 88 4.03 -5.72 14.04
N VAL A 89 2.86 -5.48 14.62
CA VAL A 89 2.08 -4.27 14.38
C VAL A 89 2.67 -3.12 15.20
N TYR A 90 3.10 -2.07 14.53
CA TYR A 90 3.43 -0.81 15.18
C TYR A 90 2.13 -0.06 15.52
N HIS A 91 1.95 0.31 16.77
CA HIS A 91 0.80 1.09 17.21
C HIS A 91 1.20 2.55 17.38
N GLY A 92 0.68 3.40 16.50
CA GLY A 92 0.92 4.83 16.52
C GLY A 92 -0.28 5.63 17.02
N ASP A 93 -0.09 6.94 17.20
CA ASP A 93 -1.16 7.83 17.69
C ASP A 93 -2.32 8.00 16.69
N TYR A 94 -2.06 7.79 15.38
CA TYR A 94 -3.02 8.06 14.30
C TYR A 94 -3.29 6.87 13.40
N PHE A 95 -2.35 5.97 13.27
CA PHE A 95 -2.48 4.76 12.47
C PHE A 95 -1.62 3.67 13.06
N ASP A 96 -2.07 2.46 12.89
CA ASP A 96 -1.24 1.28 13.09
C ASP A 96 -0.52 0.94 11.79
N PHE A 97 0.68 0.35 11.91
CA PHE A 97 1.53 0.11 10.76
C PHE A 97 2.09 -1.30 10.74
N VAL A 98 2.11 -1.91 9.57
CA VAL A 98 2.65 -3.26 9.36
C VAL A 98 3.59 -3.27 8.16
N VAL A 99 4.77 -3.88 8.32
CA VAL A 99 5.71 -4.16 7.23
C VAL A 99 5.63 -5.62 6.85
N MET A 100 5.32 -5.89 5.58
CA MET A 100 5.32 -7.26 5.07
C MET A 100 6.71 -7.86 5.01
N GLY A 101 7.69 -7.10 4.55
CA GLY A 101 9.09 -7.50 4.44
C GLY A 101 9.33 -8.65 3.45
N ARG A 102 10.59 -9.05 3.32
CA ARG A 102 11.01 -10.18 2.46
C ARG A 102 10.98 -11.48 3.24
N ARG A 103 10.47 -12.54 2.63
CA ARG A 103 10.60 -13.91 3.15
C ARG A 103 11.92 -14.52 2.71
N LYS A 104 12.60 -15.21 3.62
CA LYS A 104 13.87 -15.88 3.35
C LYS A 104 13.63 -17.35 3.05
N GLY A 105 14.10 -17.83 1.88
CA GLY A 105 14.21 -19.25 1.53
C GLY A 105 13.12 -19.79 0.58
N ALA A 106 13.45 -20.90 -0.09
CA ALA A 106 12.55 -21.65 -0.96
C ALA A 106 11.67 -22.60 -0.14
N GLY A 107 10.42 -22.74 -0.50
CA GLY A 107 9.49 -23.72 0.09
C GLY A 107 8.02 -23.39 -0.20
N CYS A 108 7.16 -24.39 -0.09
CA CYS A 108 5.72 -24.20 -0.18
C CYS A 108 5.21 -23.67 1.16
N TYR A 109 4.64 -22.47 1.16
CA TYR A 109 4.08 -21.81 2.34
C TYR A 109 2.55 -21.91 2.37
N CYS A 110 1.95 -22.86 1.67
CA CYS A 110 0.50 -22.88 1.45
C CYS A 110 -0.31 -22.82 2.75
N THR A 111 0.05 -23.63 3.77
CA THR A 111 -0.64 -23.64 5.06
C THR A 111 -0.40 -22.33 5.85
N ILE A 112 0.85 -21.84 5.86
CA ILE A 112 1.19 -20.58 6.53
C ILE A 112 0.47 -19.42 5.86
N ASN A 113 0.44 -19.38 4.52
CA ASN A 113 -0.26 -18.35 3.78
C ASN A 113 -1.75 -18.34 4.11
N SER A 114 -2.41 -19.51 4.21
CA SER A 114 -3.81 -19.59 4.60
C SER A 114 -4.06 -19.00 6.01
N VAL A 115 -3.21 -19.33 6.98
CA VAL A 115 -3.31 -18.79 8.34
C VAL A 115 -3.07 -17.28 8.34
N LEU A 116 -2.03 -16.80 7.65
CA LEU A 116 -1.75 -15.37 7.53
C LEU A 116 -2.90 -14.60 6.90
N ASN A 117 -3.48 -15.14 5.83
CA ASN A 117 -4.60 -14.52 5.15
C ASN A 117 -5.79 -14.34 6.08
N ASN A 118 -6.08 -15.35 6.90
CA ASN A 118 -7.14 -15.24 7.91
C ASN A 118 -6.81 -14.17 8.96
N ILE A 119 -5.55 -14.14 9.46
CA ILE A 119 -5.11 -13.14 10.43
C ILE A 119 -5.22 -11.73 9.82
N PHE A 120 -4.75 -11.53 8.59
CA PHE A 120 -4.88 -10.25 7.89
C PHE A 120 -6.33 -9.84 7.72
N SER A 121 -7.20 -10.73 7.22
CA SER A 121 -8.60 -10.43 7.02
C SER A 121 -9.30 -10.04 8.33
N GLU A 122 -9.05 -10.78 9.41
CA GLU A 122 -9.61 -10.47 10.73
C GLU A 122 -9.08 -9.13 11.25
N THR A 123 -7.77 -8.87 11.09
CA THR A 123 -7.13 -7.63 11.55
C THR A 123 -7.65 -6.43 10.77
N MET A 124 -7.69 -6.50 9.43
CA MET A 124 -8.20 -5.40 8.61
C MET A 124 -9.63 -5.02 8.96
N ASN A 125 -10.48 -6.00 9.30
CA ASN A 125 -11.87 -5.75 9.70
C ASN A 125 -12.02 -5.01 11.05
N MET A 126 -10.94 -4.75 11.77
CA MET A 126 -10.94 -3.95 12.99
C MET A 126 -10.75 -2.45 12.72
N TYR A 127 -10.37 -2.09 11.49
CA TYR A 127 -10.07 -0.71 11.10
C TYR A 127 -11.18 -0.12 10.21
N ASP A 128 -11.30 1.20 10.23
CA ASP A 128 -12.19 1.95 9.34
C ASP A 128 -11.62 2.05 7.94
N LEU A 129 -10.30 2.23 7.85
CA LEU A 129 -9.54 2.39 6.61
C LEU A 129 -8.27 1.57 6.66
N VAL A 130 -8.00 0.85 5.58
CA VAL A 130 -6.73 0.16 5.34
C VAL A 130 -6.07 0.75 4.10
N ILE A 131 -4.82 1.16 4.22
CA ILE A 131 -4.02 1.72 3.13
C ILE A 131 -2.87 0.75 2.86
N ILE A 132 -2.70 0.32 1.60
CA ILE A 132 -1.69 -0.65 1.22
C ILE A 132 -0.80 -0.07 0.13
N ASP A 133 0.51 0.03 0.39
CA ASP A 133 1.51 0.37 -0.62
C ASP A 133 2.13 -0.90 -1.19
N PHE A 134 1.83 -1.19 -2.46
CA PHE A 134 2.38 -2.35 -3.17
C PHE A 134 3.62 -1.96 -3.98
N ASP A 135 4.55 -2.88 -4.11
CA ASP A 135 5.48 -2.88 -5.23
C ASP A 135 4.71 -3.07 -6.56
N ALA A 136 5.42 -3.11 -7.69
CA ALA A 136 4.82 -3.20 -9.04
C ALA A 136 3.99 -4.49 -9.33
N GLY A 137 3.67 -5.30 -8.32
CA GLY A 137 2.92 -6.56 -8.43
C GLY A 137 1.82 -6.71 -7.38
N LEU A 138 0.59 -6.96 -7.82
CA LEU A 138 -0.55 -7.25 -6.94
C LEU A 138 -0.64 -8.72 -6.51
N GLU A 139 0.23 -9.59 -7.06
CA GLU A 139 0.04 -11.04 -7.07
C GLU A 139 0.10 -11.69 -5.69
N HIS A 140 0.89 -11.15 -4.78
CA HIS A 140 1.13 -11.78 -3.49
C HIS A 140 0.03 -11.52 -2.47
N PHE A 141 -0.68 -10.42 -2.59
CA PHE A 141 -1.67 -10.01 -1.60
C PHE A 141 -3.10 -10.38 -2.00
N SER A 142 -3.42 -10.28 -3.30
CA SER A 142 -4.78 -10.51 -3.80
C SER A 142 -5.25 -11.96 -3.71
N ARG A 143 -4.35 -12.92 -3.81
CA ARG A 143 -4.70 -14.36 -3.74
C ARG A 143 -4.95 -14.86 -2.32
N GLY A 144 -4.70 -14.05 -1.33
CA GLY A 144 -4.63 -14.51 0.04
C GLY A 144 -5.53 -13.84 1.03
N THR A 145 -5.88 -12.59 0.86
CA THR A 145 -6.56 -11.84 1.92
C THR A 145 -8.07 -12.02 1.93
N GLY A 146 -8.67 -12.57 0.88
CA GLY A 146 -10.15 -12.74 0.81
C GLY A 146 -10.94 -11.44 1.03
N SER A 147 -10.24 -10.35 1.25
CA SER A 147 -10.82 -9.03 1.46
C SER A 147 -11.01 -8.36 0.11
N ASN A 148 -12.23 -7.90 -0.12
CA ASN A 148 -12.51 -7.03 -1.24
C ASN A 148 -11.74 -5.73 -1.02
N SER A 149 -10.74 -5.46 -1.85
CA SER A 149 -10.15 -4.13 -1.89
C SER A 149 -11.12 -3.20 -2.61
N ASP A 150 -11.46 -2.07 -1.99
CA ASP A 150 -12.48 -1.20 -2.55
C ASP A 150 -11.94 -0.37 -3.71
N THR A 151 -10.69 0.09 -3.60
CA THR A 151 -10.10 0.99 -4.59
C THR A 151 -8.65 0.65 -4.86
N LEU A 152 -8.30 0.53 -6.13
CA LEU A 152 -6.93 0.46 -6.61
C LEU A 152 -6.54 1.81 -7.22
N ILE A 153 -5.49 2.41 -6.69
CA ILE A 153 -4.90 3.64 -7.21
C ILE A 153 -3.59 3.27 -7.92
N ILE A 154 -3.55 3.52 -9.23
CA ILE A 154 -2.37 3.27 -10.05
C ILE A 154 -1.60 4.60 -10.17
N VAL A 155 -0.40 4.65 -9.61
CA VAL A 155 0.44 5.85 -9.63
C VAL A 155 1.37 5.81 -10.84
N CYS A 156 1.21 6.79 -11.72
CA CYS A 156 1.94 6.90 -12.99
C CYS A 156 2.78 8.17 -13.07
N ASP A 157 3.97 8.07 -13.65
CA ASP A 157 4.69 9.21 -14.20
C ASP A 157 4.51 9.28 -15.73
N GLN A 158 5.00 10.34 -16.36
CA GLN A 158 4.87 10.56 -17.82
C GLN A 158 5.76 9.66 -18.69
N SER A 159 6.38 8.62 -18.15
CA SER A 159 7.20 7.69 -18.90
C SER A 159 6.37 6.60 -19.58
N LYS A 160 6.77 6.21 -20.81
CA LYS A 160 6.15 5.10 -21.54
C LYS A 160 6.09 3.81 -20.70
N LEU A 161 7.16 3.51 -19.95
CA LEU A 161 7.23 2.33 -19.10
C LEU A 161 6.22 2.36 -17.93
N SER A 162 5.85 3.55 -17.46
CA SER A 162 4.79 3.72 -16.48
C SER A 162 3.43 3.37 -17.06
N PHE A 163 3.16 3.80 -18.28
CA PHE A 163 1.93 3.47 -19.01
C PHE A 163 1.80 1.97 -19.28
N GLU A 164 2.85 1.33 -19.80
CA GLU A 164 2.87 -0.12 -19.99
C GLU A 164 2.68 -0.90 -18.69
N THR A 165 3.15 -0.34 -17.57
CA THR A 165 2.91 -0.93 -16.25
C THR A 165 1.47 -0.77 -15.82
N ALA A 166 0.84 0.38 -16.05
CA ALA A 166 -0.57 0.61 -15.76
C ALA A 166 -1.47 -0.34 -16.55
N GLU A 167 -1.22 -0.52 -17.85
CA GLU A 167 -1.92 -1.51 -18.69
C GLU A 167 -1.80 -2.92 -18.13
N ARG A 168 -0.58 -3.33 -17.75
CA ARG A 168 -0.34 -4.66 -17.17
C ARG A 168 -1.06 -4.85 -15.84
N ILE A 169 -1.05 -3.84 -14.95
CA ILE A 169 -1.75 -3.90 -13.67
C ILE A 169 -3.26 -4.03 -13.90
N THR A 170 -3.84 -3.21 -14.79
CA THR A 170 -5.26 -3.23 -15.11
C THR A 170 -5.67 -4.58 -15.71
N GLY A 171 -4.90 -5.08 -16.68
CA GLY A 171 -5.14 -6.40 -17.29
C GLY A 171 -5.05 -7.54 -16.27
N MET A 172 -4.08 -7.49 -15.34
CA MET A 172 -3.96 -8.50 -14.27
C MET A 172 -5.16 -8.48 -13.32
N VAL A 173 -5.67 -7.30 -12.97
CA VAL A 173 -6.88 -7.17 -12.14
C VAL A 173 -8.05 -7.88 -12.80
N ASP A 174 -8.24 -7.66 -14.10
CA ASP A 174 -9.34 -8.23 -14.86
C ASP A 174 -9.16 -9.74 -15.09
N GLU A 175 -7.97 -10.20 -15.49
CA GLU A 175 -7.65 -11.63 -15.72
C GLU A 175 -7.80 -12.48 -14.46
N LEU A 176 -7.37 -11.96 -13.31
CA LEU A 176 -7.42 -12.65 -12.03
C LEU A 176 -8.74 -12.43 -11.28
N ASN A 177 -9.67 -11.66 -11.85
CA ASN A 177 -10.93 -11.27 -11.21
C ASN A 177 -10.69 -10.74 -9.78
N LEU A 178 -9.69 -9.84 -9.63
CA LEU A 178 -9.40 -9.27 -8.32
C LEU A 178 -10.55 -8.35 -7.90
N PRO A 179 -10.95 -8.40 -6.62
CA PRO A 179 -12.19 -7.78 -6.16
C PRO A 179 -12.03 -6.27 -5.89
N TYR A 180 -11.58 -5.51 -6.89
CA TYR A 180 -11.57 -4.05 -6.83
C TYR A 180 -12.87 -3.48 -7.36
N SER A 181 -13.58 -2.70 -6.53
CA SER A 181 -14.80 -2.00 -6.93
C SER A 181 -14.50 -0.78 -7.80
N ASN A 182 -13.36 -0.12 -7.55
CA ASN A 182 -12.92 1.05 -8.27
C ASN A 182 -11.46 0.91 -8.71
N LYS A 183 -11.16 1.38 -9.92
CA LYS A 183 -9.79 1.50 -10.44
C LYS A 183 -9.57 2.96 -10.82
N CYS A 184 -8.55 3.59 -10.25
CA CYS A 184 -8.25 5.00 -10.49
C CYS A 184 -6.76 5.20 -10.77
N MET A 185 -6.41 6.34 -11.36
CA MET A 185 -5.04 6.73 -11.61
C MET A 185 -4.71 8.07 -10.96
N ILE A 186 -3.49 8.21 -10.47
CA ILE A 186 -2.88 9.48 -10.04
C ILE A 186 -1.61 9.70 -10.87
N GLY A 187 -1.52 10.86 -11.51
CA GLY A 187 -0.32 11.29 -12.23
C GLY A 187 0.68 11.97 -11.30
N CYS A 188 1.95 11.57 -11.35
CA CYS A 188 3.02 12.22 -10.58
C CYS A 188 4.05 12.86 -11.50
N ARG A 189 4.43 14.11 -11.19
CA ARG A 189 5.49 14.84 -11.89
C ARG A 189 5.23 14.98 -13.39
N TYR A 190 3.99 15.33 -13.76
CA TYR A 190 3.62 15.61 -15.14
C TYR A 190 3.88 17.06 -15.52
N ASP A 191 4.37 17.26 -16.74
CA ASP A 191 4.28 18.54 -17.41
C ASP A 191 2.83 18.80 -17.83
N GLU A 192 2.32 20.01 -17.71
CA GLU A 192 0.94 20.38 -18.07
C GLU A 192 0.53 19.89 -19.47
N LYS A 193 1.43 20.02 -20.45
CA LYS A 193 1.21 19.57 -21.83
C LYS A 193 1.01 18.06 -21.99
N ASN A 194 1.44 17.26 -21.01
CA ASN A 194 1.41 15.80 -21.06
C ASN A 194 0.26 15.21 -20.21
N LYS A 195 -0.44 16.00 -19.41
CA LYS A 195 -1.61 15.57 -18.62
C LYS A 195 -2.70 14.95 -19.50
N PRO A 196 -3.06 15.53 -20.67
CA PRO A 196 -4.07 14.93 -21.57
C PRO A 196 -3.72 13.53 -22.07
N ILE A 197 -2.42 13.19 -22.22
CA ILE A 197 -1.97 11.86 -22.64
C ILE A 197 -2.34 10.81 -21.58
N MET A 198 -2.19 11.15 -20.30
CA MET A 198 -2.60 10.25 -19.22
C MET A 198 -4.12 10.09 -19.17
N GLU A 199 -4.87 11.16 -19.37
CA GLU A 199 -6.35 11.11 -19.40
C GLU A 199 -6.84 10.23 -20.58
N GLU A 200 -6.22 10.32 -21.74
CA GLU A 200 -6.51 9.45 -22.89
C GLU A 200 -6.21 7.97 -22.57
N LEU A 201 -5.04 7.69 -21.96
CA LEU A 201 -4.69 6.34 -21.52
C LEU A 201 -5.68 5.80 -20.50
N ALA A 202 -6.02 6.58 -19.49
CA ALA A 202 -6.99 6.20 -18.45
C ALA A 202 -8.34 5.85 -19.08
N GLY A 203 -8.80 6.65 -20.08
CA GLY A 203 -10.01 6.37 -20.85
C GLY A 203 -9.93 5.04 -21.61
N HIS A 204 -8.80 4.71 -22.23
CA HIS A 204 -8.59 3.42 -22.88
C HIS A 204 -8.59 2.25 -21.92
N LEU A 205 -8.10 2.43 -20.68
CA LEU A 205 -8.05 1.41 -19.64
C LEU A 205 -9.36 1.30 -18.84
N GLY A 206 -10.31 2.19 -19.07
CA GLY A 206 -11.56 2.25 -18.32
C GLY A 206 -11.36 2.57 -16.84
N VAL A 207 -10.40 3.47 -16.53
CA VAL A 207 -10.08 3.92 -15.17
C VAL A 207 -10.23 5.44 -15.07
N ASP A 208 -10.56 5.93 -13.87
CA ASP A 208 -10.72 7.36 -13.62
C ASP A 208 -9.40 8.01 -13.23
N VAL A 209 -9.09 9.21 -13.74
CA VAL A 209 -7.98 10.04 -13.26
C VAL A 209 -8.46 10.87 -12.08
N LEU A 210 -7.91 10.64 -10.88
CA LEU A 210 -8.25 11.40 -9.68
C LEU A 210 -7.60 12.78 -9.67
N GLY A 211 -6.38 12.90 -10.20
CA GLY A 211 -5.64 14.14 -10.22
C GLY A 211 -4.15 13.96 -10.49
N PHE A 212 -3.41 15.03 -10.24
CA PHE A 212 -1.96 15.07 -10.47
C PHE A 212 -1.25 15.64 -9.24
N VAL A 213 -0.19 14.95 -8.83
CA VAL A 213 0.75 15.42 -7.80
C VAL A 213 1.99 15.92 -8.53
N ASP A 214 2.17 17.23 -8.57
CA ASP A 214 3.30 17.85 -9.25
C ASP A 214 4.61 17.63 -8.49
N TYR A 215 5.73 17.94 -9.13
CA TYR A 215 7.03 17.92 -8.45
C TYR A 215 7.03 18.96 -7.33
N ASP A 216 7.39 18.52 -6.13
CA ASP A 216 7.44 19.36 -4.95
C ASP A 216 8.85 19.42 -4.35
N GLN A 217 9.34 20.65 -4.13
CA GLN A 217 10.71 20.89 -3.65
C GLN A 217 10.86 20.55 -2.17
N GLU A 218 9.81 20.69 -1.37
CA GLU A 218 9.84 20.35 0.05
C GLU A 218 9.92 18.82 0.22
N ILE A 219 9.12 18.07 -0.53
CA ILE A 219 9.18 16.60 -0.57
C ILE A 219 10.57 16.13 -0.98
N ALA A 220 11.14 16.73 -2.05
CA ALA A 220 12.47 16.37 -2.50
C ALA A 220 13.54 16.65 -1.43
N SER A 221 13.43 17.76 -0.71
CA SER A 221 14.33 18.15 0.37
C SER A 221 14.23 17.23 1.59
N LEU A 222 13.00 16.86 1.98
CA LEU A 222 12.76 15.92 3.08
C LEU A 222 13.35 14.54 2.75
N ASN A 223 13.07 14.03 1.56
CA ASN A 223 13.62 12.75 1.09
C ASN A 223 15.15 12.75 1.06
N LEU A 224 15.77 13.82 0.56
CA LEU A 224 17.25 13.95 0.55
C LEU A 224 17.83 14.00 1.96
N ALA A 225 17.13 14.61 2.90
CA ALA A 225 17.52 14.69 4.30
C ALA A 225 17.22 13.42 5.10
N GLY A 226 16.60 12.39 4.49
CA GLY A 226 16.16 11.17 5.17
C GLY A 226 15.08 11.42 6.23
N LYS A 227 14.27 12.47 6.03
CA LYS A 227 13.15 12.83 6.92
C LYS A 227 11.84 12.30 6.36
N GLY A 228 10.91 11.95 7.26
CA GLY A 228 9.57 11.54 6.88
C GLY A 228 8.72 12.70 6.37
N LEU A 229 7.67 12.36 5.62
CA LEU A 229 6.67 13.32 5.11
C LEU A 229 5.67 13.75 6.20
N ASP A 230 5.76 13.21 7.40
CA ASP A 230 5.08 13.74 8.58
C ASP A 230 5.49 15.19 8.87
N ALA A 231 6.72 15.57 8.48
CA ALA A 231 7.28 16.91 8.62
C ALA A 231 6.91 17.89 7.50
N ILE A 232 6.17 17.47 6.45
CA ILE A 232 5.75 18.35 5.35
C ILE A 232 4.79 19.44 5.88
N SER A 233 4.88 20.64 5.30
CA SER A 233 4.01 21.77 5.66
C SER A 233 2.53 21.45 5.43
N ASP A 234 1.66 21.90 6.31
CA ASP A 234 0.22 21.62 6.19
C ASP A 234 -0.44 22.37 5.01
N ASP A 235 0.20 23.41 4.49
CA ASP A 235 -0.19 24.20 3.31
C ASP A 235 0.55 23.76 2.03
N ASN A 236 1.16 22.56 2.02
CA ASN A 236 1.88 22.06 0.88
C ASN A 236 0.95 21.64 -0.25
N ALA A 237 1.23 22.11 -1.48
CA ALA A 237 0.38 21.88 -2.64
C ALA A 237 0.28 20.39 -3.04
N ALA A 238 1.32 19.60 -2.81
CA ALA A 238 1.27 18.15 -3.08
C ALA A 238 0.42 17.40 -2.04
N LEU A 239 0.32 17.92 -0.81
CA LEU A 239 -0.60 17.39 0.20
C LEU A 239 -2.05 17.70 -0.15
N ASP A 240 -2.32 18.91 -0.67
CA ASP A 240 -3.66 19.31 -1.10
C ASP A 240 -4.15 18.56 -2.35
N ALA A 241 -3.22 17.99 -3.13
CA ALA A 241 -3.51 17.29 -4.37
C ALA A 241 -3.94 15.82 -4.17
N VAL A 242 -3.84 15.27 -2.98
CA VAL A 242 -4.18 13.88 -2.66
C VAL A 242 -5.38 13.78 -1.74
#